data_50b0b06048de0bef7ba64c7661f4b0de
#
_entry.id   50b0b06048de0bef7ba64c7661f4b0de
#
_cell.length_a   1.000
_cell.length_b   1.000
_cell.length_c   1.000
_cell.angle_alpha   90.00
_cell.angle_beta   90.00
_cell.angle_gamma   90.00
#
_symmetry.space_group_name_H-M   'P 1'
#
loop_
_entity.id
_entity.type
_entity.pdbx_description
1 polymer ?
#
loop_
_entity_poly.entity_id
_entity_poly.type
_entity_poly.pdbx_seq_one_letter_code
_entity_poly.pdbx_strand_id
1 'polypeptide(L)'
;MKDKFRENFHIALPAALASLALILVLTLRADVTPAEIPPYNLIQIIPYVLVLIGGIIGINVFVVLLIGIVSGSVIALATGATGQSGILAVKALLENMGSGAAGMFETSMVAILVSAICALIREFGGFEALLGWIRRAFRGKRGGQIGMGLLVGAMDIATANNTVAIVMANPIAKEMSEEYGITPRKAASILDTFSCIFQGIIPYGAQMLVAIAAAHELGYQVSAFEIIPNLFYPFLLAVSSFFFIAIDGKKKA
;
A
#
# COMPACT_ATOMS: atom_id res chain seq x y z
N MET A 1 15.51 -7.85 -8.73
CA MET A 1 14.99 -6.66 -8.02
C MET A 1 15.36 -5.34 -8.66
N LYS A 2 16.64 -5.03 -8.91
CA LYS A 2 17.08 -3.73 -9.49
C LYS A 2 16.36 -3.34 -10.79
N ASP A 3 16.09 -4.28 -11.68
CA ASP A 3 15.46 -4.00 -12.98
C ASP A 3 13.97 -3.66 -12.87
N LYS A 4 13.25 -4.34 -11.95
CA LYS A 4 11.84 -4.01 -11.63
C LYS A 4 11.74 -2.63 -11.01
N PHE A 5 12.63 -2.32 -10.06
CA PHE A 5 12.68 -1.00 -9.41
C PHE A 5 12.88 0.12 -10.44
N ARG A 6 13.79 -0.06 -11.41
CA ARG A 6 14.03 0.93 -12.46
C ARG A 6 12.81 1.15 -13.35
N GLU A 7 12.07 0.10 -13.69
CA GLU A 7 10.85 0.19 -14.50
C GLU A 7 9.76 0.95 -13.74
N ASN A 8 9.50 0.56 -12.48
CA ASN A 8 8.50 1.20 -11.62
C ASN A 8 8.86 2.66 -11.30
N PHE A 9 10.14 2.97 -11.14
CA PHE A 9 10.60 4.32 -10.84
C PHE A 9 10.18 5.33 -11.91
N HIS A 10 10.26 4.96 -13.19
CA HIS A 10 9.83 5.84 -14.28
C HIS A 10 8.32 6.10 -14.27
N ILE A 11 7.51 5.16 -13.76
CA ILE A 11 6.06 5.30 -13.66
C ILE A 11 5.68 6.05 -12.37
N ALA A 12 6.30 5.70 -11.27
CA ALA A 12 5.96 6.22 -9.95
C ALA A 12 6.47 7.64 -9.70
N LEU A 13 7.68 7.98 -10.18
CA LEU A 13 8.30 9.29 -9.93
C LEU A 13 7.47 10.46 -10.45
N PRO A 14 6.98 10.47 -11.70
CA PRO A 14 6.12 11.57 -12.18
C PRO A 14 4.85 11.72 -11.35
N ALA A 15 4.22 10.61 -10.96
CA ALA A 15 3.03 10.62 -10.12
C ALA A 15 3.34 11.18 -8.71
N ALA A 16 4.46 10.79 -8.12
CA ALA A 16 4.88 11.26 -6.81
C ALA A 16 5.18 12.77 -6.83
N LEU A 17 5.92 13.24 -7.83
CA LEU A 17 6.23 14.67 -7.98
C LEU A 17 4.96 15.51 -8.22
N ALA A 18 4.05 15.02 -9.07
CA ALA A 18 2.79 15.69 -9.32
C ALA A 18 1.90 15.73 -8.07
N SER A 19 1.84 14.63 -7.29
CA SER A 19 1.12 14.59 -6.01
C SER A 19 1.70 15.58 -5.00
N LEU A 20 3.03 15.59 -4.87
CA LEU A 20 3.71 16.51 -3.97
C LEU A 20 3.45 17.98 -4.36
N ALA A 21 3.54 18.31 -5.65
CA ALA A 21 3.26 19.65 -6.15
C ALA A 21 1.80 20.06 -5.88
N LEU A 22 0.85 19.12 -6.11
CA LEU A 22 -0.57 19.37 -5.86
C LEU A 22 -0.84 19.62 -4.38
N ILE A 23 -0.32 18.76 -3.49
CA ILE A 23 -0.46 18.92 -2.04
C ILE A 23 0.15 20.26 -1.59
N LEU A 24 1.35 20.58 -2.08
CA LEU A 24 2.00 21.83 -1.75
C LEU A 24 1.15 23.04 -2.15
N VAL A 25 0.60 23.06 -3.38
CA VAL A 25 -0.27 24.14 -3.85
C VAL A 25 -1.55 24.26 -3.02
N LEU A 26 -2.17 23.13 -2.68
CA LEU A 26 -3.37 23.12 -1.85
C LEU A 26 -3.07 23.63 -0.43
N THR A 27 -1.97 23.19 0.16
CA THR A 27 -1.55 23.60 1.51
C THR A 27 -1.21 25.10 1.55
N LEU A 28 -0.52 25.63 0.53
CA LEU A 28 -0.18 27.06 0.46
C LEU A 28 -1.39 27.96 0.21
N ARG A 29 -2.49 27.41 -0.37
CA ARG A 29 -3.73 28.13 -0.59
C ARG A 29 -4.75 27.99 0.53
N ALA A 30 -4.56 27.02 1.42
CA ALA A 30 -5.44 26.82 2.56
C ALA A 30 -5.13 27.89 3.62
N ASP A 31 -6.16 28.61 4.07
CA ASP A 31 -6.10 29.48 5.26
C ASP A 31 -6.02 28.57 6.51
N VAL A 32 -4.87 27.99 6.75
CA VAL A 32 -4.62 27.18 7.93
C VAL A 32 -4.03 28.07 9.02
N THR A 33 -4.71 28.17 10.13
CA THR A 33 -4.08 28.67 11.37
C THR A 33 -2.91 27.76 11.70
N PRO A 34 -1.68 28.32 11.89
CA PRO A 34 -0.54 27.47 12.26
C PRO A 34 -0.88 26.69 13.54
N ALA A 35 -0.90 25.37 13.44
CA ALA A 35 -1.04 24.55 14.62
C ALA A 35 0.21 24.74 15.49
N GLU A 36 0.04 24.91 16.81
CA GLU A 36 1.17 24.87 17.74
C GLU A 36 1.86 23.52 17.59
N ILE A 37 3.13 23.54 17.20
CA ILE A 37 3.93 22.32 17.08
C ILE A 37 4.24 21.85 18.50
N PRO A 38 3.71 20.71 18.96
CA PRO A 38 4.03 20.21 20.29
C PRO A 38 5.53 19.89 20.38
N PRO A 39 6.12 19.95 21.58
CA PRO A 39 7.53 19.59 21.76
C PRO A 39 7.76 18.16 21.30
N TYR A 40 8.70 17.95 20.40
CA TYR A 40 9.04 16.66 19.85
C TYR A 40 10.51 16.29 20.10
N ASN A 41 10.78 14.99 20.18
CA ASN A 41 12.12 14.46 20.33
C ASN A 41 12.49 13.61 19.09
N LEU A 42 13.44 14.11 18.32
CA LEU A 42 13.91 13.42 17.07
C LEU A 42 14.45 12.01 17.33
N ILE A 43 14.92 11.69 18.54
CA ILE A 43 15.38 10.35 18.92
C ILE A 43 14.25 9.31 18.76
N GLN A 44 13.00 9.72 18.96
CA GLN A 44 11.84 8.84 18.81
C GLN A 44 11.56 8.42 17.36
N ILE A 45 12.21 9.04 16.37
CA ILE A 45 12.11 8.67 14.96
C ILE A 45 13.05 7.49 14.62
N ILE A 46 14.09 7.24 15.42
CA ILE A 46 15.09 6.21 15.14
C ILE A 46 14.50 4.82 14.87
N PRO A 47 13.51 4.30 15.64
CA PRO A 47 12.91 3.00 15.37
C PRO A 47 12.29 2.89 13.97
N TYR A 48 11.64 3.94 13.50
CA TYR A 48 11.03 4.00 12.16
C TYR A 48 12.10 3.97 11.07
N VAL A 49 13.20 4.70 11.27
CA VAL A 49 14.36 4.70 10.34
C VAL A 49 15.00 3.32 10.28
N LEU A 50 15.16 2.64 11.42
CA LEU A 50 15.70 1.28 11.48
C LEU A 50 14.81 0.28 10.74
N VAL A 51 13.49 0.36 10.92
CA VAL A 51 12.52 -0.49 10.21
C VAL A 51 12.57 -0.21 8.70
N LEU A 52 12.63 1.05 8.29
CA LEU A 52 12.72 1.44 6.88
C LEU A 52 14.01 0.90 6.24
N ILE A 53 15.15 1.12 6.88
CA ILE A 53 16.45 0.62 6.39
C ILE A 53 16.45 -0.91 6.33
N GLY A 54 15.95 -1.60 7.35
CA GLY A 54 15.85 -3.05 7.39
C GLY A 54 14.99 -3.60 6.24
N GLY A 55 13.87 -2.93 5.94
CA GLY A 55 13.01 -3.27 4.79
C GLY A 55 13.70 -3.08 3.44
N ILE A 56 14.45 -1.98 3.26
CA ILE A 56 15.20 -1.69 2.01
C ILE A 56 16.32 -2.71 1.79
N ILE A 57 17.03 -3.10 2.85
CA ILE A 57 18.10 -4.11 2.79
C ILE A 57 17.52 -5.52 2.51
N GLY A 58 16.23 -5.75 2.80
CA GLY A 58 15.55 -7.02 2.55
C GLY A 58 15.67 -8.00 3.70
N ILE A 59 15.86 -7.53 4.92
CA ILE A 59 15.78 -8.35 6.14
C ILE A 59 14.35 -8.90 6.29
N ASN A 60 14.22 -10.06 6.92
CA ASN A 60 12.91 -10.65 7.20
C ASN A 60 12.00 -9.66 7.96
N VAL A 61 10.77 -9.48 7.47
CA VAL A 61 9.83 -8.46 7.98
C VAL A 61 9.57 -8.62 9.48
N PHE A 62 9.41 -9.86 9.97
CA PHE A 62 9.18 -10.11 11.40
C PHE A 62 10.35 -9.67 12.26
N VAL A 63 11.59 -9.92 11.81
CA VAL A 63 12.82 -9.49 12.51
C VAL A 63 12.90 -7.97 12.52
N VAL A 64 12.63 -7.31 11.40
CA VAL A 64 12.66 -5.84 11.29
C VAL A 64 11.63 -5.20 12.23
N LEU A 65 10.41 -5.73 12.26
CA LEU A 65 9.36 -5.26 13.17
C LEU A 65 9.73 -5.46 14.65
N LEU A 66 10.33 -6.60 15.00
CA LEU A 66 10.82 -6.84 16.35
C LEU A 66 11.92 -5.84 16.74
N ILE A 67 12.85 -5.54 15.83
CA ILE A 67 13.87 -4.51 16.05
C ILE A 67 13.20 -3.15 16.29
N GLY A 68 12.17 -2.81 15.51
CA GLY A 68 11.39 -1.59 15.69
C GLY A 68 10.72 -1.51 17.06
N ILE A 69 10.04 -2.58 17.48
CA ILE A 69 9.37 -2.66 18.77
C ILE A 69 10.38 -2.55 19.93
N VAL A 70 11.47 -3.31 19.90
CA VAL A 70 12.47 -3.28 20.97
C VAL A 70 13.17 -1.94 21.03
N SER A 71 13.64 -1.40 19.91
CA SER A 71 14.30 -0.09 19.89
C SER A 71 13.35 1.04 20.28
N GLY A 72 12.09 1.00 19.83
CA GLY A 72 11.05 1.95 20.22
C GLY A 72 10.76 1.92 21.72
N SER A 73 10.65 0.72 22.27
CA SER A 73 10.44 0.51 23.71
C SER A 73 11.60 1.08 24.56
N VAL A 74 12.84 0.79 24.15
CA VAL A 74 14.03 1.32 24.85
C VAL A 74 14.07 2.83 24.77
N ILE A 75 13.82 3.41 23.61
CA ILE A 75 13.83 4.87 23.41
C ILE A 75 12.69 5.53 24.19
N ALA A 76 11.49 4.96 24.19
CA ALA A 76 10.34 5.48 24.93
C ALA A 76 10.63 5.55 26.45
N LEU A 77 11.26 4.51 27.00
CA LEU A 77 11.67 4.49 28.40
C LEU A 77 12.81 5.48 28.68
N ALA A 78 13.81 5.56 27.80
CA ALA A 78 14.97 6.44 27.97
C ALA A 78 14.61 7.93 27.85
N THR A 79 13.66 8.26 26.98
CA THR A 79 13.23 9.66 26.75
C THR A 79 12.09 10.10 27.63
N GLY A 80 11.54 9.20 28.47
CA GLY A 80 10.37 9.49 29.29
C GLY A 80 9.07 9.70 28.49
N ALA A 81 9.00 9.20 27.24
CA ALA A 81 7.83 9.36 26.38
C ALA A 81 6.55 8.73 26.94
N THR A 82 6.67 7.83 27.90
CA THR A 82 5.53 7.24 28.61
C THR A 82 4.90 8.20 29.63
N GLY A 83 5.53 9.34 29.92
CA GLY A 83 5.08 10.29 30.97
C GLY A 83 5.23 9.76 32.38
N GLN A 84 5.81 8.58 32.58
CA GLN A 84 5.97 7.89 33.86
C GLN A 84 7.44 7.53 34.11
N SER A 85 7.80 7.15 35.34
CA SER A 85 9.14 6.75 35.72
C SER A 85 9.17 5.38 36.44
N GLY A 86 10.32 4.71 36.36
CA GLY A 86 10.52 3.42 37.02
C GLY A 86 9.58 2.33 36.48
N ILE A 87 9.01 1.53 37.38
CA ILE A 87 8.14 0.40 37.02
C ILE A 87 6.82 0.86 36.37
N LEU A 88 6.36 2.07 36.70
CA LEU A 88 5.15 2.62 36.08
C LEU A 88 5.36 2.97 34.62
N ALA A 89 6.57 3.36 34.21
CA ALA A 89 6.89 3.56 32.80
C ALA A 89 6.83 2.24 32.00
N VAL A 90 7.30 1.15 32.60
CA VAL A 90 7.20 -0.19 31.96
C VAL A 90 5.74 -0.62 31.84
N LYS A 91 4.94 -0.39 32.88
CA LYS A 91 3.51 -0.68 32.85
C LYS A 91 2.81 0.12 31.75
N ALA A 92 3.03 1.42 31.68
CA ALA A 92 2.46 2.29 30.65
C ALA A 92 2.90 1.86 29.23
N LEU A 93 4.16 1.45 29.06
CA LEU A 93 4.64 0.90 27.78
C LEU A 93 3.87 -0.36 27.37
N LEU A 94 3.68 -1.32 28.29
CA LEU A 94 2.92 -2.54 28.02
C LEU A 94 1.44 -2.25 27.73
N GLU A 95 0.84 -1.30 28.43
CA GLU A 95 -0.53 -0.85 28.17
C GLU A 95 -0.65 -0.23 26.76
N ASN A 96 0.31 0.61 26.35
CA ASN A 96 0.37 1.18 25.01
C ASN A 96 0.56 0.11 23.93
N MET A 97 1.40 -0.89 24.18
CA MET A 97 1.56 -2.03 23.27
C MET A 97 0.27 -2.85 23.15
N GLY A 98 -0.41 -3.08 24.26
CA GLY A 98 -1.71 -3.76 24.30
C GLY A 98 -2.79 -2.97 23.55
N SER A 99 -2.84 -1.66 23.75
CA SER A 99 -3.75 -0.77 23.02
C SER A 99 -3.48 -0.76 21.53
N GLY A 100 -2.20 -0.69 21.11
CA GLY A 100 -1.82 -0.79 19.70
C GLY A 100 -2.22 -2.12 19.07
N ALA A 101 -2.04 -3.23 19.79
CA ALA A 101 -2.49 -4.55 19.33
C ALA A 101 -4.02 -4.64 19.22
N ALA A 102 -4.74 -4.09 20.21
CA ALA A 102 -6.20 -4.03 20.18
C ALA A 102 -6.72 -3.16 19.03
N GLY A 103 -6.06 -2.04 18.72
CA GLY A 103 -6.39 -1.18 17.58
C GLY A 103 -6.24 -1.87 16.22
N MET A 104 -5.41 -2.92 16.12
CA MET A 104 -5.25 -3.72 14.90
C MET A 104 -6.24 -4.89 14.80
N PHE A 105 -7.09 -5.11 15.80
CA PHE A 105 -8.03 -6.24 15.82
C PHE A 105 -9.03 -6.18 14.66
N GLU A 106 -9.63 -5.02 14.42
CA GLU A 106 -10.59 -4.83 13.33
C GLU A 106 -9.95 -5.10 11.97
N THR A 107 -8.77 -4.53 11.72
CA THR A 107 -8.00 -4.77 10.49
C THR A 107 -7.68 -6.25 10.28
N SER A 108 -7.28 -6.94 11.35
CA SER A 108 -6.97 -8.37 11.30
C SER A 108 -8.21 -9.21 11.02
N MET A 109 -9.33 -8.86 11.66
CA MET A 109 -10.60 -9.57 11.46
C MET A 109 -11.13 -9.40 10.04
N VAL A 110 -11.09 -8.17 9.50
CA VAL A 110 -11.45 -7.92 8.10
C VAL A 110 -10.58 -8.75 7.16
N ALA A 111 -9.26 -8.78 7.36
CA ALA A 111 -8.35 -9.57 6.53
C ALA A 111 -8.67 -11.08 6.56
N ILE A 112 -9.00 -11.63 7.73
CA ILE A 112 -9.39 -13.04 7.88
C ILE A 112 -10.70 -13.34 7.13
N LEU A 113 -11.73 -12.50 7.33
CA LEU A 113 -13.04 -12.69 6.69
C LEU A 113 -12.95 -12.55 5.17
N VAL A 114 -12.22 -11.55 4.68
CA VAL A 114 -11.98 -11.36 3.23
C VAL A 114 -11.23 -12.55 2.66
N SER A 115 -10.23 -13.09 3.35
CA SER A 115 -9.51 -14.29 2.91
C SER A 115 -10.44 -15.52 2.79
N ALA A 116 -11.39 -15.67 3.71
CA ALA A 116 -12.38 -16.74 3.64
C ALA A 116 -13.33 -16.57 2.44
N ILE A 117 -13.81 -15.36 2.17
CA ILE A 117 -14.62 -15.04 1.00
C ILE A 117 -13.87 -15.34 -0.29
N CYS A 118 -12.57 -14.96 -0.36
CA CYS A 118 -11.73 -15.27 -1.50
C CYS A 118 -11.56 -16.76 -1.76
N ALA A 119 -11.41 -17.54 -0.70
CA ALA A 119 -11.35 -19.01 -0.82
C ALA A 119 -12.63 -19.57 -1.45
N LEU A 120 -13.80 -19.06 -1.03
CA LEU A 120 -15.10 -19.44 -1.61
C LEU A 120 -15.20 -19.01 -3.08
N ILE A 121 -14.83 -17.78 -3.43
CA ILE A 121 -14.83 -17.29 -4.82
C ILE A 121 -13.94 -18.18 -5.71
N ARG A 122 -12.79 -18.61 -5.21
CA ARG A 122 -11.89 -19.53 -5.92
C ARG A 122 -12.55 -20.89 -6.13
N GLU A 123 -13.11 -21.49 -5.07
CA GLU A 123 -13.73 -22.82 -5.11
C GLU A 123 -14.90 -22.89 -6.10
N PHE A 124 -15.67 -21.80 -6.20
CA PHE A 124 -16.80 -21.71 -7.14
C PHE A 124 -16.44 -21.18 -8.54
N GLY A 125 -15.15 -21.13 -8.90
CA GLY A 125 -14.70 -20.76 -10.24
C GLY A 125 -14.87 -19.28 -10.59
N GLY A 126 -15.06 -18.41 -9.60
CA GLY A 126 -15.28 -16.97 -9.83
C GLY A 126 -14.06 -16.28 -10.45
N PHE A 127 -12.86 -16.74 -10.10
CA PHE A 127 -11.63 -16.18 -10.70
C PHE A 127 -11.44 -16.62 -12.14
N GLU A 128 -11.73 -17.86 -12.49
CA GLU A 128 -11.72 -18.39 -13.87
C GLU A 128 -12.72 -17.63 -14.77
N ALA A 129 -13.91 -17.34 -14.24
CA ALA A 129 -14.89 -16.54 -14.97
C ALA A 129 -14.40 -15.12 -15.24
N LEU A 130 -13.81 -14.46 -14.24
CA LEU A 130 -13.22 -13.13 -14.35
C LEU A 130 -12.08 -13.13 -15.39
N LEU A 131 -11.22 -14.13 -15.35
CA LEU A 131 -10.13 -14.31 -16.29
C LEU A 131 -10.60 -14.49 -17.73
N GLY A 132 -11.61 -15.34 -17.93
CA GLY A 132 -12.22 -15.56 -19.23
C GLY A 132 -12.77 -14.27 -19.81
N TRP A 133 -13.35 -13.41 -18.98
CA TRP A 133 -13.85 -12.10 -19.38
C TRP A 133 -12.70 -11.13 -19.74
N ILE A 134 -11.66 -11.04 -18.93
CA ILE A 134 -10.49 -10.17 -19.18
C ILE A 134 -9.79 -10.55 -20.48
N ARG A 135 -9.54 -11.84 -20.75
CA ARG A 135 -8.91 -12.32 -21.98
C ARG A 135 -9.76 -11.99 -23.22
N ARG A 136 -11.09 -12.01 -23.12
CA ARG A 136 -11.98 -11.65 -24.24
C ARG A 136 -12.02 -10.15 -24.50
N ALA A 137 -12.01 -9.34 -23.45
CA ALA A 137 -12.11 -7.88 -23.54
C ALA A 137 -10.79 -7.20 -23.94
N PHE A 138 -9.65 -7.73 -23.48
CA PHE A 138 -8.34 -7.09 -23.60
C PHE A 138 -7.39 -7.94 -24.45
N ARG A 139 -7.23 -7.57 -25.72
CA ARG A 139 -6.36 -8.28 -26.68
C ARG A 139 -5.18 -7.44 -27.12
N GLY A 140 -4.12 -8.12 -27.57
CA GLY A 140 -2.88 -7.50 -28.05
C GLY A 140 -2.05 -6.87 -26.93
N LYS A 141 -0.88 -6.34 -27.28
CA LYS A 141 0.13 -5.92 -26.30
C LYS A 141 -0.36 -4.85 -25.31
N ARG A 142 -1.09 -3.82 -25.78
CA ARG A 142 -1.65 -2.78 -24.91
C ARG A 142 -2.83 -3.29 -24.09
N GLY A 143 -3.75 -3.98 -24.75
CA GLY A 143 -4.89 -4.58 -24.09
C GLY A 143 -4.45 -5.58 -23.02
N GLY A 144 -3.47 -6.43 -23.32
CA GLY A 144 -2.89 -7.37 -22.35
C GLY A 144 -2.30 -6.69 -21.13
N GLN A 145 -1.60 -5.56 -21.28
CA GLN A 145 -1.08 -4.79 -20.16
C GLN A 145 -2.20 -4.23 -19.26
N ILE A 146 -3.25 -3.65 -19.86
CA ILE A 146 -4.42 -3.16 -19.13
C ILE A 146 -5.15 -4.33 -18.46
N GLY A 147 -5.33 -5.43 -19.17
CA GLY A 147 -5.97 -6.64 -18.65
C GLY A 147 -5.25 -7.22 -17.44
N MET A 148 -3.90 -7.28 -17.45
CA MET A 148 -3.10 -7.68 -16.29
C MET A 148 -3.29 -6.72 -15.11
N GLY A 149 -3.34 -5.41 -15.37
CA GLY A 149 -3.58 -4.40 -14.35
C GLY A 149 -4.96 -4.54 -13.71
N LEU A 150 -6.00 -4.73 -14.52
CA LEU A 150 -7.36 -4.97 -14.02
C LEU A 150 -7.49 -6.31 -13.30
N LEU A 151 -6.77 -7.33 -13.77
CA LEU A 151 -6.74 -8.63 -13.11
C LEU A 151 -6.19 -8.53 -11.68
N VAL A 152 -4.99 -7.96 -11.53
CA VAL A 152 -4.42 -7.80 -10.18
C VAL A 152 -5.25 -6.88 -9.31
N GLY A 153 -5.86 -5.84 -9.89
CA GLY A 153 -6.77 -4.96 -9.18
C GLY A 153 -8.02 -5.68 -8.66
N ALA A 154 -8.62 -6.55 -9.48
CA ALA A 154 -9.74 -7.37 -9.06
C ALA A 154 -9.36 -8.36 -7.95
N MET A 155 -8.16 -8.97 -8.05
CA MET A 155 -7.61 -9.82 -6.98
C MET A 155 -7.35 -9.02 -5.71
N ASP A 156 -6.90 -7.78 -5.84
CA ASP A 156 -6.64 -6.90 -4.70
C ASP A 156 -7.93 -6.48 -3.99
N ILE A 157 -8.96 -6.12 -4.75
CA ILE A 157 -10.31 -5.88 -4.21
C ILE A 157 -10.81 -7.12 -3.45
N ALA A 158 -10.62 -8.31 -4.02
CA ALA A 158 -11.08 -9.54 -3.42
C ALA A 158 -10.29 -9.94 -2.16
N THR A 159 -8.99 -9.67 -2.09
CA THR A 159 -8.11 -10.13 -1.01
C THR A 159 -7.78 -9.04 0.03
N ALA A 160 -8.04 -7.77 -0.30
CA ALA A 160 -7.58 -6.60 0.44
C ALA A 160 -6.07 -6.65 0.79
N ASN A 161 -5.28 -7.37 -0.04
CA ASN A 161 -3.85 -7.58 0.20
C ASN A 161 -3.09 -7.68 -1.14
N ASN A 162 -2.30 -6.66 -1.45
CA ASN A 162 -1.55 -6.57 -2.70
C ASN A 162 -0.56 -7.72 -2.92
N THR A 163 0.07 -8.24 -1.88
CA THR A 163 1.00 -9.36 -2.01
C THR A 163 0.26 -10.62 -2.44
N VAL A 164 -0.87 -10.92 -1.82
CA VAL A 164 -1.72 -12.06 -2.17
C VAL A 164 -2.28 -11.87 -3.58
N ALA A 165 -2.77 -10.68 -3.91
CA ALA A 165 -3.28 -10.35 -5.23
C ALA A 165 -2.25 -10.58 -6.33
N ILE A 166 -1.01 -10.11 -6.15
CA ILE A 166 0.10 -10.33 -7.09
C ILE A 166 0.40 -11.82 -7.26
N VAL A 167 0.50 -12.57 -6.15
CA VAL A 167 0.77 -14.02 -6.19
C VAL A 167 -0.33 -14.77 -6.96
N MET A 168 -1.59 -14.41 -6.73
CA MET A 168 -2.73 -15.01 -7.42
C MET A 168 -2.80 -14.63 -8.90
N ALA A 169 -2.53 -13.38 -9.24
CA ALA A 169 -2.54 -12.89 -10.61
C ALA A 169 -1.34 -13.39 -11.45
N ASN A 170 -0.21 -13.70 -10.80
CA ASN A 170 1.06 -13.97 -11.46
C ASN A 170 1.02 -15.11 -12.50
N PRO A 171 0.45 -16.31 -12.25
CA PRO A 171 0.40 -17.38 -13.24
C PRO A 171 -0.27 -16.94 -14.53
N ILE A 172 -1.35 -16.21 -14.42
CA ILE A 172 -2.18 -15.74 -15.52
C ILE A 172 -1.50 -14.60 -16.26
N ALA A 173 -0.95 -13.63 -15.52
CA ALA A 173 -0.17 -12.55 -16.11
C ALA A 173 1.04 -13.10 -16.89
N LYS A 174 1.64 -14.20 -16.43
CA LYS A 174 2.71 -14.91 -17.16
C LYS A 174 2.19 -15.45 -18.51
N GLU A 175 1.09 -16.17 -18.53
CA GLU A 175 0.48 -16.67 -19.77
C GLU A 175 0.12 -15.53 -20.73
N MET A 176 -0.53 -14.47 -20.23
CA MET A 176 -0.85 -13.28 -21.03
C MET A 176 0.42 -12.58 -21.53
N SER A 177 1.50 -12.56 -20.76
CA SER A 177 2.76 -11.96 -21.19
C SER A 177 3.40 -12.70 -22.35
N GLU A 178 3.36 -14.03 -22.32
CA GLU A 178 3.85 -14.90 -23.40
C GLU A 178 2.96 -14.75 -24.66
N GLU A 179 1.63 -14.76 -24.50
CA GLU A 179 0.67 -14.62 -25.60
C GLU A 179 0.78 -13.26 -26.32
N TYR A 180 0.95 -12.18 -25.59
CA TYR A 180 0.94 -10.81 -26.15
C TYR A 180 2.33 -10.19 -26.36
N GLY A 181 3.40 -10.97 -26.17
CA GLY A 181 4.78 -10.51 -26.34
C GLY A 181 5.17 -9.39 -25.37
N ILE A 182 4.67 -9.45 -24.14
CA ILE A 182 5.01 -8.53 -23.05
C ILE A 182 6.20 -9.12 -22.30
N THR A 183 7.21 -8.30 -21.99
CA THR A 183 8.37 -8.82 -21.26
C THR A 183 8.00 -9.15 -19.81
N PRO A 184 8.57 -10.21 -19.19
CA PRO A 184 8.29 -10.57 -17.80
C PRO A 184 8.55 -9.41 -16.80
N ARG A 185 9.56 -8.59 -17.09
CA ARG A 185 9.84 -7.37 -16.32
C ARG A 185 8.66 -6.40 -16.34
N LYS A 186 8.09 -6.16 -17.52
CA LYS A 186 6.96 -5.26 -17.70
C LYS A 186 5.69 -5.83 -17.05
N ALA A 187 5.43 -7.13 -17.20
CA ALA A 187 4.32 -7.79 -16.52
C ALA A 187 4.43 -7.65 -15.00
N ALA A 188 5.60 -7.93 -14.43
CA ALA A 188 5.84 -7.75 -12.99
C ALA A 188 5.67 -6.30 -12.53
N SER A 189 6.11 -5.32 -13.34
CA SER A 189 5.92 -3.89 -13.08
C SER A 189 4.44 -3.51 -13.07
N ILE A 190 3.66 -4.01 -14.02
CA ILE A 190 2.22 -3.75 -14.12
C ILE A 190 1.49 -4.33 -12.90
N LEU A 191 1.76 -5.59 -12.55
CA LEU A 191 1.14 -6.21 -11.38
C LEU A 191 1.41 -5.40 -10.10
N ASP A 192 2.66 -4.99 -9.90
CA ASP A 192 3.08 -4.22 -8.75
C ASP A 192 2.44 -2.82 -8.71
N THR A 193 2.47 -2.11 -9.84
CA THR A 193 1.95 -0.73 -9.91
C THR A 193 0.43 -0.70 -9.74
N PHE A 194 -0.29 -1.58 -10.45
CA PHE A 194 -1.75 -1.61 -10.36
C PHE A 194 -2.24 -2.14 -9.02
N SER A 195 -1.57 -3.11 -8.41
CA SER A 195 -1.92 -3.52 -7.04
C SER A 195 -1.76 -2.36 -6.05
N CYS A 196 -0.70 -1.55 -6.16
CA CYS A 196 -0.56 -0.36 -5.32
C CYS A 196 -1.67 0.67 -5.55
N ILE A 197 -2.14 0.86 -6.81
CA ILE A 197 -3.25 1.76 -7.11
C ILE A 197 -4.53 1.28 -6.43
N PHE A 198 -4.92 0.02 -6.64
CA PHE A 198 -6.15 -0.54 -6.09
C PHE A 198 -6.09 -0.63 -4.56
N GLN A 199 -5.01 -1.15 -4.00
CA GLN A 199 -4.80 -1.24 -2.56
C GLN A 199 -4.88 0.14 -1.87
N GLY A 200 -4.41 1.18 -2.54
CA GLY A 200 -4.46 2.55 -2.02
C GLY A 200 -5.88 3.10 -1.87
N ILE A 201 -6.83 2.66 -2.71
CA ILE A 201 -8.21 3.20 -2.76
C ILE A 201 -9.27 2.26 -2.17
N ILE A 202 -8.92 1.02 -1.82
CA ILE A 202 -9.88 0.07 -1.23
C ILE A 202 -10.32 0.56 0.16
N PRO A 203 -11.63 0.78 0.41
CA PRO A 203 -12.10 1.37 1.67
C PRO A 203 -11.92 0.46 2.89
N TYR A 204 -11.82 -0.84 2.69
CA TYR A 204 -11.57 -1.86 3.72
C TYR A 204 -10.14 -2.44 3.66
N GLY A 205 -9.25 -1.84 2.87
CA GLY A 205 -7.84 -2.22 2.82
C GLY A 205 -7.10 -1.83 4.11
N ALA A 206 -6.08 -2.60 4.47
CA ALA A 206 -5.34 -2.38 5.71
C ALA A 206 -4.78 -0.94 5.84
N GLN A 207 -4.28 -0.35 4.75
CA GLN A 207 -3.78 1.02 4.75
C GLN A 207 -4.87 2.04 5.09
N MET A 208 -6.07 1.86 4.54
CA MET A 208 -7.21 2.75 4.79
C MET A 208 -7.68 2.64 6.24
N LEU A 209 -7.82 1.41 6.75
CA LEU A 209 -8.23 1.17 8.14
C LEU A 209 -7.23 1.76 9.13
N VAL A 210 -5.92 1.62 8.86
CA VAL A 210 -4.87 2.24 9.69
C VAL A 210 -4.96 3.77 9.64
N ALA A 211 -5.19 4.36 8.46
CA ALA A 211 -5.34 5.81 8.34
C ALA A 211 -6.57 6.34 9.11
N ILE A 212 -7.69 5.63 9.04
CA ILE A 212 -8.92 5.96 9.79
C ILE A 212 -8.65 5.84 11.30
N ALA A 213 -8.04 4.74 11.74
CA ALA A 213 -7.72 4.54 13.15
C ALA A 213 -6.81 5.66 13.68
N ALA A 214 -5.76 6.02 12.95
CA ALA A 214 -4.87 7.11 13.33
C ALA A 214 -5.59 8.48 13.39
N ALA A 215 -6.52 8.74 12.47
CA ALA A 215 -7.33 9.96 12.51
C ALA A 215 -8.25 9.99 13.73
N HIS A 216 -8.87 8.85 14.08
CA HIS A 216 -9.71 8.73 15.28
C HIS A 216 -8.93 8.95 16.57
N GLU A 217 -7.69 8.45 16.67
CA GLU A 217 -6.79 8.69 17.80
C GLU A 217 -6.48 10.18 17.98
N LEU A 218 -6.45 10.93 16.89
CA LEU A 218 -6.28 12.38 16.89
C LEU A 218 -7.60 13.17 17.12
N GLY A 219 -8.72 12.46 17.33
CA GLY A 219 -10.04 13.06 17.58
C GLY A 219 -10.84 13.39 16.33
N TYR A 220 -10.37 13.03 15.12
CA TYR A 220 -11.07 13.25 13.87
C TYR A 220 -11.93 12.05 13.50
N GLN A 221 -13.23 12.25 13.34
CA GLN A 221 -14.16 11.22 12.83
C GLN A 221 -14.20 11.30 11.31
N VAL A 222 -13.47 10.41 10.65
CA VAL A 222 -13.38 10.36 9.18
C VAL A 222 -13.72 8.97 8.67
N SER A 223 -14.40 8.92 7.52
CA SER A 223 -14.72 7.70 6.80
C SER A 223 -13.76 7.48 5.62
N ALA A 224 -13.66 6.24 5.14
CA ALA A 224 -12.89 5.92 3.94
C ALA A 224 -13.32 6.77 2.72
N PHE A 225 -14.63 7.03 2.58
CA PHE A 225 -15.19 7.77 1.45
C PHE A 225 -14.85 9.26 1.48
N GLU A 226 -14.51 9.82 2.64
CA GLU A 226 -14.01 11.20 2.77
C GLU A 226 -12.50 11.27 2.49
N ILE A 227 -11.75 10.20 2.76
CA ILE A 227 -10.32 10.12 2.50
C ILE A 227 -10.04 9.88 1.01
N ILE A 228 -10.75 8.95 0.36
CA ILE A 228 -10.50 8.51 -1.03
C ILE A 228 -10.35 9.68 -2.02
N PRO A 229 -11.23 10.71 -2.05
CA PRO A 229 -11.09 11.81 -3.00
C PRO A 229 -9.81 12.64 -2.84
N ASN A 230 -9.17 12.55 -1.67
CA ASN A 230 -7.95 13.27 -1.34
C ASN A 230 -6.66 12.43 -1.52
N LEU A 231 -6.78 11.20 -2.00
CA LEU A 231 -5.66 10.30 -2.29
C LEU A 231 -5.07 10.60 -3.67
N PHE A 232 -4.41 11.73 -3.84
CA PHE A 232 -3.89 12.19 -5.14
C PHE A 232 -2.90 11.21 -5.76
N TYR A 233 -2.03 10.57 -4.96
CA TYR A 233 -0.98 9.70 -5.48
C TYR A 233 -1.52 8.45 -6.21
N PRO A 234 -2.45 7.63 -5.68
CA PRO A 234 -3.00 6.50 -6.40
C PRO A 234 -3.66 6.90 -7.73
N PHE A 235 -4.39 8.00 -7.77
CA PHE A 235 -5.02 8.47 -9.01
C PHE A 235 -4.00 8.96 -10.04
N LEU A 236 -2.99 9.73 -9.62
CA LEU A 236 -1.92 10.19 -10.50
C LEU A 236 -1.02 9.03 -10.95
N LEU A 237 -0.83 8.01 -10.10
CA LEU A 237 -0.14 6.79 -10.46
C LEU A 237 -0.90 6.00 -11.54
N ALA A 238 -2.24 5.94 -11.44
CA ALA A 238 -3.08 5.35 -12.48
C ALA A 238 -2.91 6.11 -13.81
N VAL A 239 -3.01 7.45 -13.81
CA VAL A 239 -2.80 8.27 -15.02
C VAL A 239 -1.42 8.05 -15.61
N SER A 240 -0.37 8.08 -14.79
CA SER A 240 1.00 7.80 -15.23
C SER A 240 1.13 6.40 -15.84
N SER A 241 0.54 5.38 -15.22
CA SER A 241 0.59 3.99 -15.70
C SER A 241 -0.07 3.83 -17.06
N PHE A 242 -1.27 4.40 -17.25
CA PHE A 242 -1.95 4.38 -18.54
C PHE A 242 -1.16 5.13 -19.63
N PHE A 243 -0.53 6.26 -19.31
CA PHE A 243 0.33 7.00 -20.21
C PHE A 243 1.52 6.16 -20.68
N PHE A 244 2.23 5.48 -19.76
CA PHE A 244 3.35 4.61 -20.11
C PHE A 244 2.91 3.39 -20.92
N ILE A 245 1.75 2.79 -20.65
CA ILE A 245 1.18 1.71 -21.48
C ILE A 245 0.89 2.21 -22.90
N ALA A 246 0.34 3.43 -23.02
CA ALA A 246 0.03 4.03 -24.31
C ALA A 246 1.27 4.31 -25.18
N ILE A 247 2.39 4.74 -24.54
CA ILE A 247 3.65 5.00 -25.25
C ILE A 247 4.36 3.71 -25.66
N ASP A 248 4.39 2.70 -24.80
CA ASP A 248 5.08 1.43 -25.03
C ASP A 248 4.53 0.70 -26.27
N GLY A 249 3.26 0.89 -26.56
CA GLY A 249 2.64 0.34 -27.77
C GLY A 249 2.98 1.06 -29.09
N LYS A 250 3.61 2.25 -29.04
CA LYS A 250 4.02 3.01 -30.25
C LYS A 250 5.44 2.66 -30.70
N LYS A 251 6.27 2.02 -29.88
CA LYS A 251 7.67 1.72 -30.19
C LYS A 251 7.90 0.49 -31.09
N LYS A 252 6.87 -0.17 -31.60
CA LYS A 252 6.96 -1.23 -32.61
C LYS A 252 5.72 -1.18 -33.54
N ALA A 253 5.69 -0.26 -34.43
CA ALA A 253 5.04 -0.36 -35.71
C ALA A 253 6.10 -0.15 -36.78
#